data_dc14d84c2535884b34164153060977b6
#
_entry.id   dc14d84c2535884b34164153060977b6
#
_cell.length_a   1.000
_cell.length_b   1.000
_cell.length_c   1.000
_cell.angle_alpha   90.00
_cell.angle_beta   90.00
_cell.angle_gamma   90.00
#
_symmetry.space_group_name_H-M   'P 1'
#
loop_
_entity.id
_entity.type
_entity.pdbx_description
1 polymer ?
#
loop_
_entity_poly.entity_id
_entity_poly.type
_entity_poly.pdbx_seq_one_letter_code
_entity_poly.pdbx_strand_id
1 'polypeptide(L)'
;MGKGYVKLLQMIVMPLVFISIVAAFTKMKLANNIGKISSLIIGLLVGTTAIAAAIGIASTFAFNLDVSQFQQGEAEAARIEQVEQRLGDIQNMTLPAKILELLPANPFLDLTGDRATSTIAVVIFSAIIGIAYLGVKKKSPEQAELFAKIVDALHAIIMRVVTLILRLTPYGVLAIMTRVAATSDYNAIWQLGKFVIASYVALVLMFVVHLLMLAFAGLNPITYVRKAFPVLTFAFTSRTSAGALPLNVKTQTQDLGVPEGIANFAGSFGLSIGQNGCAGTYPAMLAVMVAPMAGVDPLTPSFILTLIVVVALSSFGVAGVGGGATFAALLVLSTMNLPVAIVGLLISVEPLIDMGRTALNVSGSMTAGLLTSRATKELDTKVFNGVQQQSVTV
;
A
#
# COMPACT_ATOMS: atom_id res chain seq x y z
N MET A 1 13.14 -17.81 -14.19
CA MET A 1 13.66 -16.51 -13.72
C MET A 1 12.59 -15.67 -13.00
N GLY A 2 11.42 -15.38 -13.56
CA GLY A 2 10.39 -14.55 -12.92
C GLY A 2 9.93 -15.03 -11.54
N LYS A 3 9.69 -16.34 -11.34
CA LYS A 3 9.34 -16.90 -10.01
C LYS A 3 10.46 -16.69 -8.98
N GLY A 4 11.74 -16.79 -9.38
CA GLY A 4 12.87 -16.55 -8.49
C GLY A 4 12.94 -15.08 -8.03
N TYR A 5 12.72 -14.14 -8.94
CA TYR A 5 12.65 -12.72 -8.62
C TYR A 5 11.54 -12.40 -7.60
N VAL A 6 10.34 -12.97 -7.80
CA VAL A 6 9.22 -12.81 -6.85
C VAL A 6 9.57 -13.36 -5.47
N LYS A 7 10.22 -14.54 -5.39
CA LYS A 7 10.67 -15.11 -4.10
C LYS A 7 11.69 -14.23 -3.39
N LEU A 8 12.63 -13.63 -4.13
CA LEU A 8 13.60 -12.68 -3.55
C LEU A 8 12.89 -11.42 -3.00
N LEU A 9 11.88 -10.92 -3.70
CA LEU A 9 11.08 -9.81 -3.17
C LEU A 9 10.33 -10.21 -1.90
N GLN A 10 9.69 -11.38 -1.89
CA GLN A 10 8.96 -11.88 -0.72
C GLN A 10 9.85 -12.05 0.51
N MET A 11 11.09 -12.51 0.34
CA MET A 11 12.06 -12.72 1.42
C MET A 11 12.31 -11.47 2.27
N ILE A 12 12.33 -10.28 1.65
CA ILE A 12 12.66 -9.03 2.33
C ILE A 12 11.44 -8.34 2.97
N VAL A 13 10.22 -8.79 2.66
CA VAL A 13 8.98 -8.13 3.09
C VAL A 13 8.90 -7.98 4.60
N MET A 14 8.93 -9.08 5.32
CA MET A 14 8.71 -9.08 6.77
C MET A 14 9.83 -8.37 7.53
N PRO A 15 11.12 -8.62 7.24
CA PRO A 15 12.21 -7.87 7.84
C PRO A 15 12.12 -6.36 7.58
N LEU A 16 11.75 -5.97 6.36
CA LEU A 16 11.65 -4.56 5.99
C LEU A 16 10.48 -3.87 6.70
N VAL A 17 9.30 -4.47 6.73
CA VAL A 17 8.13 -3.93 7.45
C VAL A 17 8.46 -3.74 8.92
N PHE A 18 9.02 -4.77 9.56
CA PHE A 18 9.40 -4.72 10.97
C PHE A 18 10.36 -3.57 11.26
N ILE A 19 11.51 -3.56 10.58
CA ILE A 19 12.58 -2.60 10.89
C ILE A 19 12.18 -1.17 10.53
N SER A 20 11.42 -0.97 9.43
CA SER A 20 11.00 0.37 9.00
C SER A 20 10.04 1.01 9.99
N ILE A 21 9.09 0.25 10.53
CA ILE A 21 8.15 0.75 11.53
C ILE A 21 8.89 1.08 12.83
N VAL A 22 9.75 0.17 13.33
CA VAL A 22 10.53 0.42 14.54
C VAL A 22 11.45 1.63 14.35
N ALA A 23 12.13 1.75 13.21
CA ALA A 23 12.98 2.89 12.89
C ALA A 23 12.20 4.22 12.82
N ALA A 24 10.94 4.20 12.37
CA ALA A 24 10.09 5.39 12.40
C ALA A 24 9.89 5.90 13.83
N PHE A 25 9.64 5.00 14.79
CA PHE A 25 9.51 5.38 16.21
C PHE A 25 10.82 5.87 16.81
N THR A 26 11.98 5.29 16.44
CA THR A 26 13.28 5.74 16.98
C THR A 26 13.63 7.14 16.52
N LYS A 27 13.22 7.53 15.32
CA LYS A 27 13.44 8.87 14.75
C LYS A 27 12.45 9.93 15.21
N MET A 28 11.39 9.53 15.89
CA MET A 28 10.42 10.48 16.43
C MET A 28 11.04 11.37 17.50
N LYS A 29 11.00 12.68 17.26
CA LYS A 29 11.13 13.66 18.33
C LYS A 29 9.86 13.57 19.17
N LEU A 30 9.99 13.52 20.51
CA LEU A 30 8.86 13.59 21.44
C LEU A 30 8.16 14.95 21.29
N ALA A 31 7.30 15.07 20.29
CA ALA A 31 6.48 16.25 20.06
C ALA A 31 5.20 16.13 20.92
N ASN A 32 4.77 17.23 21.52
CA ASN A 32 3.57 17.29 22.36
C ASN A 32 2.26 16.96 21.61
N ASN A 33 2.29 16.72 20.27
CA ASN A 33 1.13 16.56 19.41
C ASN A 33 1.05 15.21 18.66
N ILE A 34 1.77 14.16 19.12
CA ILE A 34 1.83 12.86 18.41
C ILE A 34 0.44 12.29 18.13
N GLY A 35 -0.48 12.35 19.10
CA GLY A 35 -1.83 11.84 18.94
C GLY A 35 -2.60 12.55 17.82
N LYS A 36 -2.46 13.88 17.72
CA LYS A 36 -3.12 14.68 16.66
C LYS A 36 -2.50 14.39 15.29
N ILE A 37 -1.18 14.30 15.18
CA ILE A 37 -0.49 13.98 13.93
C ILE A 37 -0.89 12.58 13.44
N SER A 38 -0.85 11.58 14.32
CA SER A 38 -1.23 10.20 13.97
C SER A 38 -2.68 10.09 13.52
N SER A 39 -3.61 10.74 14.25
CA SER A 39 -5.03 10.70 13.90
C SER A 39 -5.32 11.39 12.55
N LEU A 40 -4.62 12.50 12.25
CA LEU A 40 -4.74 13.17 10.96
C LEU A 40 -4.20 12.30 9.82
N ILE A 41 -3.02 11.71 9.98
CA ILE A 41 -2.43 10.83 8.95
C ILE A 41 -3.33 9.62 8.69
N ILE A 42 -3.76 8.92 9.74
CA ILE A 42 -4.63 7.76 9.61
C ILE A 42 -5.98 8.17 8.99
N GLY A 43 -6.58 9.25 9.44
CA GLY A 43 -7.83 9.77 8.90
C GLY A 43 -7.73 10.11 7.41
N LEU A 44 -6.63 10.75 6.99
CA LEU A 44 -6.37 11.06 5.59
C LEU A 44 -6.14 9.78 4.76
N LEU A 45 -5.34 8.83 5.24
CA LEU A 45 -5.08 7.58 4.54
C LEU A 45 -6.36 6.76 4.35
N VAL A 46 -7.16 6.60 5.39
CA VAL A 46 -8.44 5.86 5.33
C VAL A 46 -9.48 6.60 4.50
N GLY A 47 -9.59 7.92 4.68
CA GLY A 47 -10.51 8.76 3.91
C GLY A 47 -10.21 8.74 2.41
N THR A 48 -8.94 8.86 2.03
CA THR A 48 -8.54 8.76 0.61
C THR A 48 -8.77 7.36 0.04
N THR A 49 -8.68 6.31 0.85
CA THR A 49 -9.00 4.95 0.42
C THR A 49 -10.50 4.76 0.16
N ALA A 50 -11.36 5.38 0.97
CA ALA A 50 -12.80 5.40 0.71
C ALA A 50 -13.13 6.11 -0.61
N ILE A 51 -12.48 7.24 -0.91
CA ILE A 51 -12.60 7.93 -2.21
C ILE A 51 -12.10 7.04 -3.35
N ALA A 52 -10.95 6.38 -3.15
CA ALA A 52 -10.38 5.46 -4.15
C ALA A 52 -11.33 4.28 -4.44
N ALA A 53 -12.03 3.76 -3.43
CA ALA A 53 -13.06 2.73 -3.60
C ALA A 53 -14.21 3.25 -4.48
N ALA A 54 -14.72 4.45 -4.19
CA ALA A 54 -15.78 5.07 -5.00
C ALA A 54 -15.36 5.27 -6.47
N ILE A 55 -14.11 5.70 -6.71
CA ILE A 55 -13.55 5.83 -8.06
C ILE A 55 -13.43 4.45 -8.73
N GLY A 56 -12.99 3.41 -8.01
CA GLY A 56 -12.92 2.04 -8.52
C GLY A 56 -14.29 1.52 -8.95
N ILE A 57 -15.33 1.73 -8.13
CA ILE A 57 -16.73 1.41 -8.43
C ILE A 57 -17.17 2.13 -9.71
N ALA A 58 -17.00 3.45 -9.77
CA ALA A 58 -17.38 4.26 -10.92
C ALA A 58 -16.65 3.83 -12.21
N SER A 59 -15.36 3.53 -12.13
CA SER A 59 -14.58 3.04 -13.26
C SER A 59 -15.09 1.70 -13.78
N THR A 60 -15.46 0.77 -12.89
CA THR A 60 -16.01 -0.53 -13.28
C THR A 60 -17.29 -0.37 -14.08
N PHE A 61 -18.20 0.49 -13.65
CA PHE A 61 -19.43 0.79 -14.38
C PHE A 61 -19.15 1.50 -15.72
N ALA A 62 -18.27 2.51 -15.72
CA ALA A 62 -17.95 3.27 -16.94
C ALA A 62 -17.37 2.40 -18.06
N PHE A 63 -16.61 1.38 -17.70
CA PHE A 63 -16.01 0.45 -18.67
C PHE A 63 -16.85 -0.82 -18.90
N ASN A 64 -18.00 -0.97 -18.26
CA ASN A 64 -18.83 -2.17 -18.34
C ASN A 64 -18.00 -3.45 -18.17
N LEU A 65 -17.25 -3.52 -17.07
CA LEU A 65 -16.43 -4.69 -16.76
C LEU A 65 -17.32 -5.77 -16.16
N ASP A 66 -17.30 -6.95 -16.78
CA ASP A 66 -18.08 -8.11 -16.34
C ASP A 66 -17.20 -9.35 -16.28
N VAL A 67 -17.39 -10.16 -15.27
CA VAL A 67 -16.65 -11.41 -15.05
C VAL A 67 -16.95 -12.46 -16.13
N SER A 68 -18.16 -12.46 -16.69
CA SER A 68 -18.55 -13.37 -17.77
C SER A 68 -17.63 -13.29 -19.00
N GLN A 69 -16.88 -12.18 -19.11
CA GLN A 69 -15.93 -11.93 -20.20
C GLN A 69 -14.56 -12.59 -20.00
N PHE A 70 -14.28 -13.15 -18.81
CA PHE A 70 -13.02 -13.81 -18.49
C PHE A 70 -13.18 -15.33 -18.57
N GLN A 71 -12.59 -15.96 -19.59
CA GLN A 71 -12.54 -17.43 -19.67
C GLN A 71 -11.47 -17.98 -18.73
N GLN A 72 -11.81 -19.05 -18.03
CA GLN A 72 -10.88 -19.75 -17.12
C GLN A 72 -9.91 -20.62 -17.93
N GLY A 73 -8.61 -20.35 -17.80
CA GLY A 73 -7.55 -21.24 -18.27
C GLY A 73 -7.12 -22.24 -17.19
N GLU A 74 -6.45 -23.34 -17.58
CA GLU A 74 -5.96 -24.36 -16.62
C GLU A 74 -4.99 -23.79 -15.57
N ALA A 75 -4.18 -22.81 -15.95
CA ALA A 75 -3.24 -22.15 -15.02
C ALA A 75 -3.93 -21.25 -13.98
N GLU A 76 -5.06 -20.68 -14.34
CA GLU A 76 -5.93 -19.90 -13.45
C GLU A 76 -6.70 -20.80 -12.49
N ALA A 77 -7.22 -21.94 -12.96
CA ALA A 77 -7.93 -22.93 -12.13
C ALA A 77 -7.06 -23.46 -10.97
N ALA A 78 -5.79 -23.81 -11.25
CA ALA A 78 -4.85 -24.24 -10.22
C ALA A 78 -4.51 -23.15 -9.17
N ARG A 79 -4.62 -21.88 -9.54
CA ARG A 79 -4.41 -20.74 -8.62
C ARG A 79 -5.65 -20.43 -7.79
N ILE A 80 -6.84 -20.62 -8.36
CA ILE A 80 -8.11 -20.50 -7.65
C ILE A 80 -8.13 -21.52 -6.50
N GLU A 81 -7.75 -22.77 -6.73
CA GLU A 81 -7.67 -23.81 -5.71
C GLU A 81 -6.73 -23.42 -4.54
N GLN A 82 -5.56 -22.84 -4.82
CA GLN A 82 -4.65 -22.32 -3.77
C GLN A 82 -5.23 -21.14 -2.99
N VAL A 83 -6.03 -20.31 -3.65
CA VAL A 83 -6.70 -19.16 -3.03
C VAL A 83 -7.86 -19.65 -2.17
N GLU A 84 -8.65 -20.61 -2.64
CA GLU A 84 -9.77 -21.20 -1.90
C GLU A 84 -9.30 -21.96 -0.65
N GLN A 85 -8.18 -22.68 -0.71
CA GLN A 85 -7.58 -23.31 0.46
C GLN A 85 -7.20 -22.30 1.55
N ARG A 86 -6.63 -21.14 1.17
CA ARG A 86 -6.30 -20.07 2.11
C ARG A 86 -7.54 -19.37 2.68
N LEU A 87 -8.64 -19.40 1.96
CA LEU A 87 -9.91 -18.78 2.38
C LEU A 87 -10.73 -19.70 3.27
N GLY A 88 -10.64 -21.00 3.11
CA GLY A 88 -11.34 -21.98 3.96
C GLY A 88 -11.08 -21.73 5.45
N ASP A 89 -9.86 -21.31 5.76
CA ASP A 89 -9.44 -20.97 7.13
C ASP A 89 -10.08 -19.63 7.62
N ILE A 90 -10.38 -18.71 6.72
CA ILE A 90 -10.89 -17.36 7.07
C ILE A 90 -12.42 -17.30 7.07
N GLN A 91 -13.09 -18.05 6.19
CA GLN A 91 -14.55 -18.00 6.03
C GLN A 91 -15.32 -18.52 7.24
N ASN A 92 -14.75 -19.50 7.96
CA ASN A 92 -15.40 -20.11 9.12
C ASN A 92 -15.22 -19.33 10.42
N MET A 93 -14.54 -18.18 10.40
CA MET A 93 -14.28 -17.37 11.59
C MET A 93 -15.37 -16.33 11.80
N THR A 94 -15.83 -16.16 13.06
CA THR A 94 -16.68 -15.05 13.48
C THR A 94 -15.90 -13.72 13.42
N LEU A 95 -16.58 -12.56 13.30
CA LEU A 95 -15.93 -11.26 13.31
C LEU A 95 -14.96 -11.04 14.49
N PRO A 96 -15.31 -11.40 15.75
CA PRO A 96 -14.38 -11.32 16.87
C PRO A 96 -13.16 -12.22 16.69
N ALA A 97 -13.33 -13.43 16.15
CA ALA A 97 -12.22 -14.35 15.89
C ALA A 97 -11.29 -13.80 14.80
N LYS A 98 -11.82 -13.14 13.75
CA LYS A 98 -11.02 -12.46 12.71
C LYS A 98 -10.18 -11.33 13.31
N ILE A 99 -10.71 -10.55 14.25
CA ILE A 99 -9.97 -9.48 14.94
C ILE A 99 -8.88 -10.08 15.84
N LEU A 100 -9.16 -11.15 16.56
CA LEU A 100 -8.18 -11.85 17.40
C LEU A 100 -7.04 -12.45 16.58
N GLU A 101 -7.33 -12.94 15.37
CA GLU A 101 -6.33 -13.51 14.45
C GLU A 101 -5.35 -12.45 13.92
N LEU A 102 -5.69 -11.15 13.99
CA LEU A 102 -4.78 -10.05 13.67
C LEU A 102 -3.70 -9.84 14.73
N LEU A 103 -3.91 -10.34 15.94
CA LEU A 103 -2.95 -10.14 17.03
C LEU A 103 -1.75 -11.09 16.90
N PRO A 104 -0.52 -10.62 17.17
CA PRO A 104 0.69 -11.43 17.11
C PRO A 104 0.77 -12.38 18.30
N ALA A 105 0.32 -13.62 18.16
CA ALA A 105 0.49 -14.66 19.19
C ALA A 105 1.96 -15.11 19.27
N ASN A 106 2.66 -15.16 18.12
CA ASN A 106 4.07 -15.47 18.04
C ASN A 106 4.74 -14.58 16.98
N PRO A 107 5.44 -13.49 17.38
CA PRO A 107 6.04 -12.56 16.44
C PRO A 107 7.09 -13.20 15.51
N PHE A 108 7.77 -14.26 15.95
CA PHE A 108 8.76 -14.97 15.12
C PHE A 108 8.08 -15.79 14.03
N LEU A 109 6.95 -16.42 14.32
CA LEU A 109 6.12 -17.09 13.31
C LEU A 109 5.56 -16.08 12.32
N ASP A 110 5.12 -14.91 12.79
CA ASP A 110 4.62 -13.85 11.91
C ASP A 110 5.72 -13.27 11.01
N LEU A 111 6.96 -13.22 11.48
CA LEU A 111 8.10 -12.82 10.66
C LEU A 111 8.43 -13.83 9.53
N THR A 112 7.95 -15.08 9.59
CA THR A 112 8.05 -16.01 8.44
C THR A 112 7.09 -15.67 7.31
N GLY A 113 5.98 -14.99 7.60
CA GLY A 113 4.95 -14.67 6.63
C GLY A 113 4.00 -15.84 6.31
N ASP A 114 4.00 -16.90 7.11
CA ASP A 114 3.22 -18.11 6.84
C ASP A 114 1.71 -17.94 7.05
N ARG A 115 1.31 -17.12 8.03
CA ARG A 115 -0.11 -16.81 8.25
C ARG A 115 -0.59 -15.74 7.27
N ALA A 116 -1.84 -15.81 6.84
CA ALA A 116 -2.48 -14.80 6.01
C ALA A 116 -2.46 -13.39 6.67
N THR A 117 -2.50 -13.36 8.01
CA THR A 117 -2.50 -12.15 8.84
C THR A 117 -1.10 -11.73 9.32
N SER A 118 -0.05 -12.49 8.98
CA SER A 118 1.32 -12.25 9.47
C SER A 118 1.79 -10.80 9.29
N THR A 119 1.50 -10.18 8.15
CA THR A 119 1.92 -8.80 7.91
C THR A 119 1.31 -7.82 8.91
N ILE A 120 0.02 -7.97 9.20
CA ILE A 120 -0.69 -7.13 10.18
C ILE A 120 -0.13 -7.39 11.58
N ALA A 121 0.07 -8.65 11.93
CA ALA A 121 0.63 -9.04 13.22
C ALA A 121 2.03 -8.46 13.41
N VAL A 122 2.89 -8.47 12.37
CA VAL A 122 4.21 -7.84 12.40
C VAL A 122 4.11 -6.31 12.55
N VAL A 123 3.15 -5.66 11.88
CA VAL A 123 2.88 -4.21 12.04
C VAL A 123 2.51 -3.89 13.49
N ILE A 124 1.57 -4.64 14.08
CA ILE A 124 1.13 -4.45 15.46
C ILE A 124 2.31 -4.67 16.42
N PHE A 125 3.06 -5.76 16.26
CA PHE A 125 4.23 -6.05 17.08
C PHE A 125 5.30 -4.95 17.00
N SER A 126 5.60 -4.48 15.79
CA SER A 126 6.54 -3.39 15.55
C SER A 126 6.09 -2.09 16.20
N ALA A 127 4.78 -1.78 16.13
CA ALA A 127 4.21 -0.61 16.79
C ALA A 127 4.30 -0.71 18.33
N ILE A 128 4.05 -1.90 18.90
CA ILE A 128 4.21 -2.15 20.35
C ILE A 128 5.67 -1.90 20.79
N ILE A 129 6.65 -2.44 20.04
CA ILE A 129 8.08 -2.18 20.31
C ILE A 129 8.37 -0.69 20.21
N GLY A 130 7.85 -0.01 19.17
CA GLY A 130 8.03 1.43 18.99
C GLY A 130 7.46 2.25 20.16
N ILE A 131 6.27 1.92 20.64
CA ILE A 131 5.65 2.55 21.81
C ILE A 131 6.48 2.29 23.09
N ALA A 132 6.91 1.04 23.28
CA ALA A 132 7.78 0.67 24.40
C ALA A 132 9.10 1.45 24.38
N TYR A 133 9.72 1.59 23.20
CA TYR A 133 10.92 2.42 23.00
C TYR A 133 10.70 3.87 23.45
N LEU A 134 9.56 4.49 23.10
CA LEU A 134 9.25 5.85 23.54
C LEU A 134 9.14 5.95 25.07
N GLY A 135 8.65 4.89 25.73
CA GLY A 135 8.64 4.78 27.20
C GLY A 135 10.05 4.68 27.79
N VAL A 136 10.91 3.84 27.19
CA VAL A 136 12.32 3.68 27.58
C VAL A 136 13.09 5.00 27.38
N LYS A 137 12.85 5.71 26.28
CA LYS A 137 13.50 6.98 25.95
C LYS A 137 13.28 8.05 27.05
N LYS A 138 12.12 7.99 27.75
CA LYS A 138 11.83 8.87 28.87
C LYS A 138 12.54 8.47 30.17
N LYS A 139 12.72 7.16 30.43
CA LYS A 139 13.23 6.63 31.68
C LYS A 139 14.73 6.33 31.66
N SER A 140 15.24 5.89 30.54
CA SER A 140 16.60 5.39 30.31
C SER A 140 17.13 5.84 28.96
N PRO A 141 17.51 7.13 28.79
CA PRO A 141 17.91 7.69 27.50
C PRO A 141 19.10 6.96 26.84
N GLU A 142 20.08 6.51 27.62
CA GLU A 142 21.28 5.81 27.11
C GLU A 142 20.92 4.50 26.41
N GLN A 143 20.04 3.67 27.03
CA GLN A 143 19.57 2.42 26.42
C GLN A 143 18.74 2.68 25.17
N ALA A 144 17.94 3.74 25.20
CA ALA A 144 17.15 4.14 24.03
C ALA A 144 18.05 4.60 22.87
N GLU A 145 19.13 5.33 23.16
CA GLU A 145 20.09 5.74 22.12
C GLU A 145 20.84 4.53 21.52
N LEU A 146 21.29 3.59 22.36
CA LEU A 146 21.89 2.35 21.88
C LEU A 146 20.95 1.56 20.99
N PHE A 147 19.70 1.37 21.43
CA PHE A 147 18.69 0.69 20.63
C PHE A 147 18.43 1.39 19.29
N ALA A 148 18.32 2.72 19.29
CA ALA A 148 18.14 3.49 18.06
C ALA A 148 19.30 3.28 17.06
N LYS A 149 20.55 3.28 17.53
CA LYS A 149 21.74 3.00 16.69
C LYS A 149 21.72 1.59 16.08
N ILE A 150 21.31 0.58 16.87
CA ILE A 150 21.15 -0.80 16.37
C ILE A 150 20.07 -0.87 15.31
N VAL A 151 18.92 -0.27 15.54
CA VAL A 151 17.81 -0.22 14.58
C VAL A 151 18.23 0.49 13.29
N ASP A 152 18.94 1.61 13.37
CA ASP A 152 19.42 2.33 12.17
C ASP A 152 20.43 1.50 11.38
N ALA A 153 21.33 0.78 12.05
CA ALA A 153 22.28 -0.13 11.38
C ALA A 153 21.58 -1.28 10.67
N LEU A 154 20.63 -1.94 11.34
CA LEU A 154 19.83 -3.01 10.75
C LEU A 154 18.98 -2.51 9.57
N HIS A 155 18.36 -1.34 9.72
CA HIS A 155 17.59 -0.70 8.64
C HIS A 155 18.47 -0.43 7.41
N ALA A 156 19.69 0.11 7.61
CA ALA A 156 20.63 0.37 6.51
C ALA A 156 21.03 -0.93 5.78
N ILE A 157 21.29 -2.02 6.51
CA ILE A 157 21.61 -3.33 5.92
C ILE A 157 20.42 -3.87 5.12
N ILE A 158 19.23 -3.88 5.68
CA ILE A 158 18.01 -4.37 5.00
C ILE A 158 17.74 -3.53 3.75
N MET A 159 17.87 -2.21 3.81
CA MET A 159 17.73 -1.33 2.66
C MET A 159 18.78 -1.61 1.56
N ARG A 160 19.99 -2.02 1.92
CA ARG A 160 21.00 -2.44 0.95
C ARG A 160 20.60 -3.74 0.26
N VAL A 161 20.05 -4.72 0.99
CA VAL A 161 19.50 -5.97 0.42
C VAL A 161 18.35 -5.65 -0.55
N VAL A 162 17.41 -4.78 -0.16
CA VAL A 162 16.33 -4.29 -1.04
C VAL A 162 16.92 -3.74 -2.35
N THR A 163 17.91 -2.85 -2.26
CA THR A 163 18.54 -2.25 -3.43
C THR A 163 19.18 -3.28 -4.36
N LEU A 164 19.84 -4.30 -3.80
CA LEU A 164 20.44 -5.39 -4.60
C LEU A 164 19.38 -6.19 -5.36
N ILE A 165 18.26 -6.51 -4.71
CA ILE A 165 17.15 -7.25 -5.34
C ILE A 165 16.46 -6.41 -6.40
N LEU A 166 16.23 -5.12 -6.12
CA LEU A 166 15.58 -4.21 -7.08
C LEU A 166 16.39 -3.99 -8.36
N ARG A 167 17.70 -4.18 -8.36
CA ARG A 167 18.53 -4.18 -9.60
C ARG A 167 18.13 -5.31 -10.56
N LEU A 168 17.50 -6.37 -10.06
CA LEU A 168 17.01 -7.48 -10.88
C LEU A 168 15.62 -7.21 -11.50
N THR A 169 14.95 -6.10 -11.14
CA THR A 169 13.59 -5.77 -11.59
C THR A 169 13.41 -5.83 -13.10
N PRO A 170 14.26 -5.25 -13.95
CA PRO A 170 14.07 -5.31 -15.40
C PRO A 170 14.00 -6.75 -15.94
N TYR A 171 14.89 -7.61 -15.43
CA TYR A 171 14.95 -9.02 -15.84
C TYR A 171 13.77 -9.83 -15.28
N GLY A 172 13.38 -9.56 -14.03
CA GLY A 172 12.24 -10.20 -13.39
C GLY A 172 10.94 -9.88 -14.09
N VAL A 173 10.69 -8.62 -14.39
CA VAL A 173 9.50 -8.15 -15.09
C VAL A 173 9.46 -8.69 -16.52
N LEU A 174 10.56 -8.63 -17.27
CA LEU A 174 10.62 -9.19 -18.63
C LEU A 174 10.26 -10.68 -18.62
N ALA A 175 10.83 -11.47 -17.70
CA ALA A 175 10.53 -12.91 -17.61
C ALA A 175 9.06 -13.20 -17.25
N ILE A 176 8.45 -12.37 -16.39
CA ILE A 176 7.02 -12.51 -16.03
C ILE A 176 6.15 -12.15 -17.25
N MET A 177 6.41 -11.03 -17.92
CA MET A 177 5.63 -10.60 -19.09
C MET A 177 5.74 -11.57 -20.27
N THR A 178 6.93 -12.09 -20.55
CA THR A 178 7.12 -13.11 -21.57
C THR A 178 6.27 -14.35 -21.29
N ARG A 179 6.22 -14.78 -20.03
CA ARG A 179 5.38 -15.92 -19.64
C ARG A 179 3.89 -15.62 -19.84
N VAL A 180 3.39 -14.46 -19.38
CA VAL A 180 1.99 -14.06 -19.56
C VAL A 180 1.64 -14.04 -21.04
N ALA A 181 2.44 -13.40 -21.90
CA ALA A 181 2.20 -13.35 -23.34
C ALA A 181 2.18 -14.73 -24.01
N ALA A 182 3.02 -15.66 -23.53
CA ALA A 182 3.11 -17.01 -24.10
C ALA A 182 1.99 -17.98 -23.65
N THR A 183 1.30 -17.68 -22.53
CA THR A 183 0.32 -18.61 -21.94
C THR A 183 -1.12 -18.14 -21.97
N SER A 184 -1.41 -16.91 -22.43
CA SER A 184 -2.75 -16.35 -22.48
C SER A 184 -3.36 -16.43 -23.89
N ASP A 185 -4.68 -16.71 -23.97
CA ASP A 185 -5.42 -16.68 -25.23
C ASP A 185 -5.67 -15.24 -25.69
N TYR A 186 -5.81 -15.01 -27.01
CA TYR A 186 -5.96 -13.67 -27.59
C TYR A 186 -7.19 -12.92 -27.06
N ASN A 187 -8.34 -13.58 -26.96
CA ASN A 187 -9.56 -12.95 -26.42
C ASN A 187 -9.41 -12.62 -24.92
N ALA A 188 -8.80 -13.51 -24.15
CA ALA A 188 -8.49 -13.26 -22.74
C ALA A 188 -7.53 -12.07 -22.59
N ILE A 189 -6.52 -11.96 -23.45
CA ILE A 189 -5.59 -10.81 -23.47
C ILE A 189 -6.33 -9.50 -23.71
N TRP A 190 -7.28 -9.48 -24.67
CA TRP A 190 -8.07 -8.28 -24.97
C TRP A 190 -8.94 -7.83 -23.80
N GLN A 191 -9.65 -8.77 -23.17
CA GLN A 191 -10.49 -8.48 -22.00
C GLN A 191 -9.65 -8.04 -20.79
N LEU A 192 -8.53 -8.71 -20.56
CA LEU A 192 -7.55 -8.29 -19.54
C LEU A 192 -7.00 -6.90 -19.85
N GLY A 193 -6.77 -6.57 -21.13
CA GLY A 193 -6.36 -5.23 -21.57
C GLY A 193 -7.38 -4.15 -21.21
N LYS A 194 -8.67 -4.43 -21.39
CA LYS A 194 -9.76 -3.52 -21.00
C LYS A 194 -9.76 -3.26 -19.48
N PHE A 195 -9.57 -4.31 -18.68
CA PHE A 195 -9.45 -4.19 -17.22
C PHE A 195 -8.22 -3.37 -16.82
N VAL A 196 -7.08 -3.57 -17.50
CA VAL A 196 -5.86 -2.77 -17.25
C VAL A 196 -6.12 -1.29 -17.54
N ILE A 197 -6.74 -0.96 -18.68
CA ILE A 197 -7.05 0.43 -19.03
C ILE A 197 -7.99 1.06 -18.00
N ALA A 198 -9.07 0.38 -17.62
CA ALA A 198 -10.02 0.85 -16.61
C ALA A 198 -9.33 1.09 -15.25
N SER A 199 -8.42 0.17 -14.87
CA SER A 199 -7.62 0.32 -13.65
C SER A 199 -6.74 1.56 -13.72
N TYR A 200 -6.02 1.80 -14.82
CA TYR A 200 -5.20 3.00 -14.96
C TYR A 200 -6.01 4.29 -14.97
N VAL A 201 -7.19 4.30 -15.57
CA VAL A 201 -8.11 5.45 -15.50
C VAL A 201 -8.50 5.72 -14.04
N ALA A 202 -8.86 4.69 -13.27
CA ALA A 202 -9.17 4.85 -11.85
C ALA A 202 -7.96 5.38 -11.04
N LEU A 203 -6.76 4.87 -11.32
CA LEU A 203 -5.53 5.32 -10.65
C LEU A 203 -5.19 6.79 -10.97
N VAL A 204 -5.35 7.20 -12.24
CA VAL A 204 -5.13 8.59 -12.65
C VAL A 204 -6.16 9.52 -12.02
N LEU A 205 -7.44 9.14 -12.01
CA LEU A 205 -8.50 9.93 -11.35
C LEU A 205 -8.20 10.08 -9.85
N MET A 206 -7.76 9.03 -9.17
CA MET A 206 -7.39 9.12 -7.76
C MET A 206 -6.13 9.99 -7.55
N PHE A 207 -5.17 9.94 -8.46
CA PHE A 207 -4.02 10.85 -8.43
C PHE A 207 -4.45 12.31 -8.59
N VAL A 208 -5.40 12.60 -9.47
CA VAL A 208 -6.01 13.94 -9.60
C VAL A 208 -6.68 14.36 -8.28
N VAL A 209 -7.34 13.45 -7.56
CA VAL A 209 -7.88 13.74 -6.22
C VAL A 209 -6.76 14.17 -5.25
N HIS A 210 -5.61 13.48 -5.25
CA HIS A 210 -4.47 13.91 -4.43
C HIS A 210 -4.04 15.35 -4.78
N LEU A 211 -3.95 15.66 -6.07
CA LEU A 211 -3.58 17.01 -6.53
C LEU A 211 -4.61 18.08 -6.12
N LEU A 212 -5.90 17.76 -6.22
CA LEU A 212 -6.97 18.65 -5.76
C LEU A 212 -6.92 18.87 -4.25
N MET A 213 -6.69 17.84 -3.45
CA MET A 213 -6.54 17.98 -1.99
C MET A 213 -5.38 18.91 -1.63
N LEU A 214 -4.26 18.80 -2.33
CA LEU A 214 -3.11 19.70 -2.16
C LEU A 214 -3.46 21.13 -2.57
N ALA A 215 -4.15 21.31 -3.70
CA ALA A 215 -4.59 22.62 -4.18
C ALA A 215 -5.54 23.30 -3.16
N PHE A 216 -6.51 22.58 -2.62
CA PHE A 216 -7.41 23.09 -1.57
C PHE A 216 -6.67 23.44 -0.27
N ALA A 217 -5.55 22.78 0.03
CA ALA A 217 -4.67 23.15 1.14
C ALA A 217 -3.75 24.36 0.84
N GLY A 218 -3.86 24.96 -0.34
CA GLY A 218 -3.03 26.08 -0.77
C GLY A 218 -1.61 25.69 -1.19
N LEU A 219 -1.40 24.44 -1.60
CA LEU A 219 -0.14 23.92 -2.10
C LEU A 219 -0.21 23.76 -3.62
N ASN A 220 0.82 24.22 -4.34
CA ASN A 220 0.83 24.12 -5.80
C ASN A 220 1.01 22.67 -6.28
N PRO A 221 0.01 22.08 -6.97
CA PRO A 221 0.07 20.69 -7.45
C PRO A 221 1.22 20.44 -8.44
N ILE A 222 1.55 21.43 -9.28
CA ILE A 222 2.63 21.30 -10.28
C ILE A 222 3.97 21.19 -9.57
N THR A 223 4.19 21.97 -8.53
CA THR A 223 5.38 21.89 -7.68
C THR A 223 5.49 20.52 -7.02
N TYR A 224 4.38 20.00 -6.50
CA TYR A 224 4.32 18.66 -5.95
C TYR A 224 4.71 17.59 -6.99
N VAL A 225 4.06 17.58 -8.15
CA VAL A 225 4.33 16.59 -9.21
C VAL A 225 5.80 16.62 -9.61
N ARG A 226 6.38 17.82 -9.85
CA ARG A 226 7.78 17.97 -10.24
C ARG A 226 8.74 17.36 -9.21
N LYS A 227 8.49 17.59 -7.93
CA LYS A 227 9.35 17.12 -6.83
C LYS A 227 9.11 15.65 -6.48
N ALA A 228 7.87 15.18 -6.59
CA ALA A 228 7.51 13.80 -6.33
C ALA A 228 7.85 12.86 -7.50
N PHE A 229 8.04 13.36 -8.72
CA PHE A 229 8.23 12.56 -9.92
C PHE A 229 9.33 11.48 -9.79
N PRO A 230 10.53 11.77 -9.26
CA PRO A 230 11.57 10.75 -9.12
C PRO A 230 11.15 9.58 -8.22
N VAL A 231 10.50 9.85 -7.10
CA VAL A 231 10.04 8.80 -6.17
C VAL A 231 8.84 8.04 -6.73
N LEU A 232 7.93 8.71 -7.43
CA LEU A 232 6.78 8.05 -8.07
C LEU A 232 7.24 7.14 -9.20
N THR A 233 8.22 7.57 -10.01
CA THR A 233 8.83 6.74 -11.06
C THR A 233 9.56 5.53 -10.46
N PHE A 234 10.30 5.72 -9.36
CA PHE A 234 10.92 4.62 -8.64
C PHE A 234 9.87 3.63 -8.11
N ALA A 235 8.80 4.11 -7.47
CA ALA A 235 7.71 3.29 -6.96
C ALA A 235 7.02 2.51 -8.09
N PHE A 236 6.76 3.16 -9.22
CA PHE A 236 6.18 2.55 -10.41
C PHE A 236 7.03 1.40 -10.94
N THR A 237 8.34 1.61 -11.09
CA THR A 237 9.24 0.61 -11.67
C THR A 237 9.59 -0.52 -10.70
N SER A 238 9.74 -0.20 -9.41
CA SER A 238 10.10 -1.18 -8.37
C SER A 238 8.93 -2.03 -7.89
N ARG A 239 7.68 -1.54 -8.04
CA ARG A 239 6.45 -2.20 -7.60
C ARG A 239 6.45 -2.54 -6.10
N THR A 240 7.11 -1.73 -5.29
CA THR A 240 7.15 -1.91 -3.85
C THR A 240 7.17 -0.56 -3.13
N SER A 241 6.07 -0.25 -2.44
CA SER A 241 5.98 0.96 -1.61
C SER A 241 7.00 0.92 -0.46
N ALA A 242 7.27 -0.27 0.08
CA ALA A 242 8.28 -0.47 1.11
C ALA A 242 9.69 -0.17 0.60
N GLY A 243 10.03 -0.61 -0.62
CA GLY A 243 11.29 -0.27 -1.28
C GLY A 243 11.42 1.22 -1.61
N ALA A 244 10.31 1.91 -1.85
CA ALA A 244 10.29 3.35 -2.11
C ALA A 244 10.33 4.20 -0.82
N LEU A 245 10.12 3.62 0.38
CA LEU A 245 9.99 4.34 1.64
C LEU A 245 11.15 5.30 1.93
N PRO A 246 12.43 4.94 1.81
CA PRO A 246 13.52 5.86 2.09
C PRO A 246 13.53 7.07 1.16
N LEU A 247 13.25 6.84 -0.13
CA LEU A 247 13.18 7.91 -1.11
C LEU A 247 11.94 8.79 -0.87
N ASN A 248 10.81 8.18 -0.51
CA ASN A 248 9.59 8.86 -0.13
C ASN A 248 9.83 9.81 1.06
N VAL A 249 10.40 9.30 2.17
CA VAL A 249 10.73 10.11 3.35
C VAL A 249 11.73 11.21 3.01
N LYS A 250 12.77 10.89 2.23
CA LYS A 250 13.76 11.88 1.78
C LYS A 250 13.10 13.00 0.97
N THR A 251 12.26 12.66 0.00
CA THR A 251 11.55 13.66 -0.82
C THR A 251 10.61 14.49 0.02
N GLN A 252 9.86 13.88 0.96
CA GLN A 252 9.00 14.64 1.88
C GLN A 252 9.80 15.64 2.71
N THR A 253 10.95 15.25 3.25
CA THR A 253 11.74 16.09 4.17
C THR A 253 12.55 17.13 3.42
N GLN A 254 13.31 16.73 2.39
CA GLN A 254 14.30 17.59 1.73
C GLN A 254 13.70 18.44 0.63
N ASP A 255 12.74 17.88 -0.12
CA ASP A 255 12.20 18.57 -1.29
C ASP A 255 10.84 19.23 -1.02
N LEU A 256 10.01 18.60 -0.17
CA LEU A 256 8.65 19.08 0.09
C LEU A 256 8.51 19.84 1.42
N GLY A 257 9.54 19.87 2.27
CA GLY A 257 9.54 20.64 3.51
C GLY A 257 8.67 20.06 4.64
N VAL A 258 8.37 18.77 4.58
CA VAL A 258 7.64 18.05 5.64
C VAL A 258 8.59 17.74 6.78
N PRO A 259 8.25 18.00 8.06
CA PRO A 259 9.08 17.61 9.20
C PRO A 259 9.36 16.11 9.22
N GLU A 260 10.58 15.71 9.57
CA GLU A 260 11.04 14.33 9.52
C GLU A 260 10.13 13.36 10.30
N GLY A 261 9.63 13.76 11.48
CA GLY A 261 8.70 12.95 12.25
C GLY A 261 7.40 12.66 11.50
N ILE A 262 6.80 13.67 10.85
CA ILE A 262 5.57 13.53 10.08
C ILE A 262 5.82 12.70 8.82
N ALA A 263 6.94 12.95 8.11
CA ALA A 263 7.31 12.22 6.91
C ALA A 263 7.51 10.71 7.20
N ASN A 264 8.22 10.38 8.29
CA ASN A 264 8.41 8.99 8.72
C ASN A 264 7.09 8.33 9.11
N PHE A 265 6.19 9.04 9.81
CA PHE A 265 4.87 8.53 10.15
C PHE A 265 4.01 8.28 8.91
N ALA A 266 3.87 9.29 8.05
CA ALA A 266 3.06 9.18 6.84
C ALA A 266 3.60 8.09 5.91
N GLY A 267 4.91 8.02 5.71
CA GLY A 267 5.56 6.98 4.92
C GLY A 267 5.36 5.59 5.49
N SER A 268 5.61 5.38 6.79
CA SER A 268 5.51 4.06 7.42
C SER A 268 4.07 3.57 7.56
N PHE A 269 3.14 4.43 8.01
CA PHE A 269 1.72 4.05 8.05
C PHE A 269 1.15 3.81 6.66
N GLY A 270 1.54 4.60 5.65
CA GLY A 270 1.13 4.41 4.27
C GLY A 270 1.60 3.09 3.64
N LEU A 271 2.54 2.36 4.27
CA LEU A 271 2.88 0.99 3.87
C LEU A 271 1.84 -0.06 4.27
N SER A 272 1.04 0.22 5.30
CA SER A 272 0.15 -0.77 5.92
C SER A 272 -1.28 -0.29 6.07
N ILE A 273 -1.54 0.99 5.84
CA ILE A 273 -2.85 1.61 5.99
C ILE A 273 -3.10 2.51 4.78
N GLY A 274 -4.31 2.44 4.24
CA GLY A 274 -4.78 3.43 3.28
C GLY A 274 -4.06 3.43 1.93
N GLN A 275 -3.71 2.25 1.43
CA GLN A 275 -3.12 2.12 0.10
C GLN A 275 -4.21 2.29 -0.97
N ASN A 276 -4.32 3.49 -1.54
CA ASN A 276 -5.41 3.87 -2.45
C ASN A 276 -5.52 2.96 -3.67
N GLY A 277 -4.38 2.55 -4.25
CA GLY A 277 -4.36 1.66 -5.41
C GLY A 277 -4.62 0.20 -5.05
N CYS A 278 -3.88 -0.33 -4.04
CA CYS A 278 -3.92 -1.74 -3.69
C CYS A 278 -5.14 -2.12 -2.82
N ALA A 279 -5.48 -1.28 -1.87
CA ALA A 279 -6.57 -1.53 -0.93
C ALA A 279 -7.85 -0.75 -1.24
N GLY A 280 -7.78 0.29 -2.06
CA GLY A 280 -8.91 1.13 -2.45
C GLY A 280 -9.52 0.71 -3.78
N THR A 281 -8.93 1.13 -4.90
CA THR A 281 -9.50 0.95 -6.24
C THR A 281 -9.66 -0.51 -6.62
N TYR A 282 -8.61 -1.32 -6.45
CA TYR A 282 -8.58 -2.69 -6.96
C TYR A 282 -9.64 -3.61 -6.35
N PRO A 283 -9.75 -3.77 -5.01
CA PRO A 283 -10.77 -4.62 -4.42
C PRO A 283 -12.19 -4.11 -4.68
N ALA A 284 -12.40 -2.80 -4.78
CA ALA A 284 -13.69 -2.22 -5.11
C ALA A 284 -14.13 -2.57 -6.55
N MET A 285 -13.20 -2.49 -7.52
CA MET A 285 -13.46 -2.90 -8.91
C MET A 285 -13.86 -4.37 -8.96
N LEU A 286 -13.12 -5.25 -8.29
CA LEU A 286 -13.41 -6.69 -8.27
C LEU A 286 -14.77 -6.99 -7.65
N ALA A 287 -15.09 -6.37 -6.52
CA ALA A 287 -16.38 -6.58 -5.84
C ALA A 287 -17.57 -6.24 -6.74
N VAL A 288 -17.51 -5.13 -7.48
CA VAL A 288 -18.56 -4.74 -8.44
C VAL A 288 -18.66 -5.74 -9.59
N MET A 289 -17.51 -6.22 -10.10
CA MET A 289 -17.49 -7.17 -11.22
C MET A 289 -18.11 -8.52 -10.86
N VAL A 290 -17.93 -9.00 -9.61
CA VAL A 290 -18.42 -10.32 -9.20
C VAL A 290 -19.76 -10.31 -8.49
N ALA A 291 -20.26 -9.16 -8.07
CA ALA A 291 -21.55 -9.04 -7.36
C ALA A 291 -22.73 -9.70 -8.12
N PRO A 292 -22.85 -9.55 -9.46
CA PRO A 292 -23.92 -10.21 -10.22
C PRO A 292 -23.87 -11.74 -10.15
N MET A 293 -22.66 -12.35 -10.03
CA MET A 293 -22.51 -13.80 -9.90
C MET A 293 -23.07 -14.32 -8.56
N ALA A 294 -23.09 -13.48 -7.54
CA ALA A 294 -23.69 -13.77 -6.23
C ALA A 294 -25.18 -13.38 -6.15
N GLY A 295 -25.78 -12.97 -7.28
CA GLY A 295 -27.18 -12.50 -7.32
C GLY A 295 -27.37 -11.13 -6.65
N VAL A 296 -26.30 -10.36 -6.48
CA VAL A 296 -26.33 -9.03 -5.87
C VAL A 296 -26.25 -7.96 -6.96
N ASP A 297 -27.21 -7.01 -6.92
CA ASP A 297 -27.15 -5.85 -7.79
C ASP A 297 -26.13 -4.82 -7.26
N PRO A 298 -25.02 -4.61 -8.00
CA PRO A 298 -23.95 -3.69 -7.57
C PRO A 298 -24.35 -2.21 -7.64
N LEU A 299 -25.49 -1.86 -8.25
CA LEU A 299 -25.99 -0.49 -8.34
C LEU A 299 -26.79 -0.07 -7.09
N THR A 300 -27.13 -1.00 -6.20
CA THR A 300 -27.87 -0.66 -4.99
C THR A 300 -27.04 0.25 -4.07
N PRO A 301 -27.60 1.37 -3.57
CA PRO A 301 -26.89 2.27 -2.68
C PRO A 301 -26.35 1.58 -1.42
N SER A 302 -27.08 0.58 -0.89
CA SER A 302 -26.65 -0.20 0.27
C SER A 302 -25.38 -1.02 -0.03
N PHE A 303 -25.27 -1.64 -1.20
CA PHE A 303 -24.08 -2.36 -1.62
C PHE A 303 -22.89 -1.41 -1.75
N ILE A 304 -23.07 -0.27 -2.46
CA ILE A 304 -22.02 0.72 -2.70
C ILE A 304 -21.48 1.26 -1.37
N LEU A 305 -22.35 1.68 -0.45
CA LEU A 305 -21.94 2.22 0.85
C LEU A 305 -21.24 1.16 1.69
N THR A 306 -21.79 -0.06 1.75
CA THR A 306 -21.15 -1.17 2.49
C THR A 306 -19.80 -1.50 1.91
N LEU A 307 -19.67 -1.57 0.59
CA LEU A 307 -18.39 -1.84 -0.09
C LEU A 307 -17.34 -0.77 0.25
N ILE A 308 -17.68 0.52 0.19
CA ILE A 308 -16.76 1.62 0.54
C ILE A 308 -16.28 1.47 1.98
N VAL A 309 -17.20 1.20 2.93
CA VAL A 309 -16.84 1.02 4.34
C VAL A 309 -15.95 -0.21 4.54
N VAL A 310 -16.32 -1.35 3.94
CA VAL A 310 -15.52 -2.58 4.03
C VAL A 310 -14.12 -2.37 3.44
N VAL A 311 -14.00 -1.73 2.28
CA VAL A 311 -12.72 -1.40 1.65
C VAL A 311 -11.87 -0.51 2.56
N ALA A 312 -12.45 0.56 3.11
CA ALA A 312 -11.75 1.49 4.01
C ALA A 312 -11.23 0.78 5.27
N LEU A 313 -12.05 -0.07 5.90
CA LEU A 313 -11.67 -0.85 7.08
C LEU A 313 -10.64 -1.94 6.74
N SER A 314 -10.82 -2.64 5.62
CA SER A 314 -9.89 -3.69 5.19
C SER A 314 -8.50 -3.15 4.82
N SER A 315 -8.40 -1.84 4.56
CA SER A 315 -7.12 -1.19 4.21
C SER A 315 -6.09 -1.16 5.35
N PHE A 316 -6.51 -1.38 6.60
CA PHE A 316 -5.61 -1.40 7.77
C PHE A 316 -4.59 -2.53 7.78
N GLY A 317 -4.71 -3.52 6.91
CA GLY A 317 -3.85 -4.70 6.93
C GLY A 317 -3.15 -5.00 5.62
N VAL A 318 -3.13 -4.06 4.71
CA VAL A 318 -2.59 -4.29 3.37
C VAL A 318 -1.12 -3.86 3.30
N ALA A 319 -0.22 -4.84 3.22
CA ALA A 319 1.20 -4.57 3.12
C ALA A 319 1.58 -3.91 1.78
N GLY A 320 2.43 -2.89 1.84
CA GLY A 320 3.00 -2.18 0.67
C GLY A 320 4.07 -2.97 -0.09
N VAL A 321 3.79 -4.22 -0.37
CA VAL A 321 4.68 -5.20 -1.00
C VAL A 321 3.91 -6.03 -2.02
N GLY A 322 4.61 -6.66 -2.94
CA GLY A 322 3.99 -7.49 -3.98
C GLY A 322 3.00 -8.52 -3.41
N GLY A 323 1.77 -8.53 -3.92
CA GLY A 323 0.68 -9.37 -3.44
C GLY A 323 -0.27 -8.72 -2.43
N GLY A 324 0.05 -7.52 -1.93
CA GLY A 324 -0.82 -6.80 -0.99
C GLY A 324 -2.22 -6.53 -1.54
N ALA A 325 -2.33 -6.19 -2.81
CA ALA A 325 -3.62 -5.96 -3.47
C ALA A 325 -4.45 -7.24 -3.60
N THR A 326 -3.80 -8.36 -3.91
CA THR A 326 -4.46 -9.68 -3.93
C THR A 326 -5.06 -9.99 -2.57
N PHE A 327 -4.28 -9.79 -1.50
CA PHE A 327 -4.78 -9.99 -0.13
C PHE A 327 -5.95 -9.04 0.21
N ALA A 328 -5.84 -7.75 -0.14
CA ALA A 328 -6.92 -6.79 0.06
C ALA A 328 -8.20 -7.21 -0.65
N ALA A 329 -8.08 -7.66 -1.91
CA ALA A 329 -9.21 -8.15 -2.69
C ALA A 329 -9.88 -9.36 -2.03
N LEU A 330 -9.08 -10.35 -1.62
CA LEU A 330 -9.60 -11.54 -0.92
C LEU A 330 -10.35 -11.16 0.36
N LEU A 331 -9.79 -10.25 1.15
CA LEU A 331 -10.40 -9.80 2.39
C LEU A 331 -11.74 -9.08 2.14
N VAL A 332 -11.78 -8.16 1.17
CA VAL A 332 -13.01 -7.43 0.81
C VAL A 332 -14.07 -8.37 0.25
N LEU A 333 -13.73 -9.21 -0.73
CA LEU A 333 -14.67 -10.14 -1.35
C LEU A 333 -15.23 -11.13 -0.32
N SER A 334 -14.37 -11.69 0.55
CA SER A 334 -14.82 -12.60 1.61
C SER A 334 -15.72 -11.91 2.63
N THR A 335 -15.41 -10.67 3.02
CA THR A 335 -16.22 -9.89 3.95
C THR A 335 -17.60 -9.57 3.36
N MET A 336 -17.66 -9.35 2.05
CA MET A 336 -18.90 -9.10 1.30
C MET A 336 -19.63 -10.37 0.87
N ASN A 337 -19.14 -11.58 1.23
CA ASN A 337 -19.65 -12.88 0.77
C ASN A 337 -19.71 -13.00 -0.77
N LEU A 338 -18.71 -12.45 -1.46
CA LEU A 338 -18.61 -12.48 -2.91
C LEU A 338 -17.61 -13.54 -3.40
N PRO A 339 -17.78 -14.08 -4.62
CA PRO A 339 -16.86 -15.07 -5.19
C PRO A 339 -15.44 -14.53 -5.32
N VAL A 340 -14.46 -15.26 -4.81
CA VAL A 340 -13.04 -14.85 -4.77
C VAL A 340 -12.22 -15.35 -5.96
N ALA A 341 -12.78 -16.24 -6.76
CA ALA A 341 -12.12 -16.87 -7.91
C ALA A 341 -11.55 -15.86 -8.91
N ILE A 342 -12.21 -14.70 -9.07
CA ILE A 342 -11.77 -13.60 -9.94
C ILE A 342 -10.36 -13.12 -9.63
N VAL A 343 -9.94 -13.17 -8.37
CA VAL A 343 -8.60 -12.74 -7.95
C VAL A 343 -7.52 -13.60 -8.63
N GLY A 344 -7.78 -14.92 -8.74
CA GLY A 344 -6.89 -15.85 -9.44
C GLY A 344 -6.77 -15.54 -10.95
N LEU A 345 -7.88 -15.18 -11.59
CA LEU A 345 -7.92 -14.84 -13.02
C LEU A 345 -7.08 -13.60 -13.32
N LEU A 346 -7.14 -12.58 -12.47
CA LEU A 346 -6.48 -11.31 -12.71
C LEU A 346 -5.01 -11.26 -12.29
N ILE A 347 -4.50 -12.30 -11.63
CA ILE A 347 -3.08 -12.39 -11.23
C ILE A 347 -2.12 -12.25 -12.43
N SER A 348 -2.55 -12.66 -13.62
CA SER A 348 -1.72 -12.58 -14.84
C SER A 348 -1.40 -11.15 -15.25
N VAL A 349 -2.34 -10.21 -15.07
CA VAL A 349 -2.18 -8.77 -15.40
C VAL A 349 -1.82 -7.93 -14.19
N GLU A 350 -1.87 -8.50 -12.99
CA GLU A 350 -1.54 -7.80 -11.76
C GLU A 350 -0.19 -7.07 -11.81
N PRO A 351 0.90 -7.66 -12.35
CA PRO A 351 2.18 -6.97 -12.44
C PRO A 351 2.14 -5.64 -13.20
N LEU A 352 1.29 -5.53 -14.22
CA LEU A 352 1.15 -4.28 -15.00
C LEU A 352 0.43 -3.21 -14.21
N ILE A 353 -0.66 -3.58 -13.52
CA ILE A 353 -1.48 -2.64 -12.75
C ILE A 353 -0.76 -2.24 -11.46
N ASP A 354 -0.03 -3.17 -10.87
CA ASP A 354 0.71 -2.96 -9.61
C ASP A 354 1.76 -1.85 -9.71
N MET A 355 2.33 -1.61 -10.88
CA MET A 355 3.21 -0.47 -11.14
C MET A 355 2.50 0.86 -10.82
N GLY A 356 1.33 1.07 -11.41
CA GLY A 356 0.53 2.28 -11.19
C GLY A 356 -0.03 2.37 -9.77
N ARG A 357 -0.52 1.25 -9.21
CA ARG A 357 -1.02 1.19 -7.84
C ARG A 357 0.05 1.58 -6.83
N THR A 358 1.27 1.08 -6.99
CA THR A 358 2.39 1.39 -6.09
C THR A 358 2.76 2.86 -6.13
N ALA A 359 2.84 3.46 -7.33
CA ALA A 359 3.09 4.89 -7.46
C ALA A 359 1.98 5.71 -6.78
N LEU A 360 0.72 5.32 -6.95
CA LEU A 360 -0.42 5.98 -6.30
C LEU A 360 -0.39 5.84 -4.78
N ASN A 361 -0.05 4.66 -4.24
CA ASN A 361 0.06 4.43 -2.79
C ASN A 361 1.14 5.33 -2.17
N VAL A 362 2.29 5.43 -2.83
CA VAL A 362 3.38 6.32 -2.42
C VAL A 362 2.94 7.78 -2.47
N SER A 363 2.24 8.20 -3.53
CA SER A 363 1.65 9.54 -3.61
C SER A 363 0.66 9.80 -2.48
N GLY A 364 -0.19 8.83 -2.12
CA GLY A 364 -1.15 8.94 -1.02
C GLY A 364 -0.47 9.20 0.33
N SER A 365 0.59 8.47 0.63
CA SER A 365 1.37 8.69 1.86
C SER A 365 2.07 10.05 1.89
N MET A 366 2.62 10.52 0.76
CA MET A 366 3.23 11.85 0.64
C MET A 366 2.20 12.96 0.79
N THR A 367 1.04 12.81 0.17
CA THR A 367 -0.10 13.73 0.30
C THR A 367 -0.58 13.82 1.75
N ALA A 368 -0.70 12.69 2.44
CA ALA A 368 -1.06 12.66 3.87
C ALA A 368 -0.02 13.39 4.74
N GLY A 369 1.28 13.20 4.47
CA GLY A 369 2.35 13.92 5.17
C GLY A 369 2.30 15.42 4.95
N LEU A 370 2.13 15.87 3.70
CA LEU A 370 2.01 17.29 3.34
C LEU A 370 0.79 17.95 3.99
N LEU A 371 -0.39 17.33 3.87
CA LEU A 371 -1.63 17.87 4.43
C LEU A 371 -1.59 17.92 5.96
N THR A 372 -1.02 16.91 6.60
CA THR A 372 -0.83 16.90 8.06
C THR A 372 0.12 18.02 8.49
N SER A 373 1.27 18.17 7.83
CA SER A 373 2.23 19.24 8.13
C SER A 373 1.64 20.63 7.93
N ARG A 374 0.81 20.78 6.90
CA ARG A 374 0.08 22.01 6.65
C ARG A 374 -0.96 22.30 7.74
N ALA A 375 -1.72 21.29 8.16
CA ALA A 375 -2.74 21.40 9.19
C ALA A 375 -2.16 21.66 10.59
N THR A 376 -0.97 21.12 10.89
CA THR A 376 -0.23 21.39 12.14
C THR A 376 0.61 22.67 12.09
N LYS A 377 0.66 23.35 10.94
CA LYS A 377 1.48 24.55 10.68
C LYS A 377 3.00 24.31 10.84
N GLU A 378 3.42 23.08 10.58
CA GLU A 378 4.82 22.68 10.69
C GLU A 378 5.51 22.56 9.32
N LEU A 379 4.77 22.76 8.21
CA LEU A 379 5.30 22.67 6.85
C LEU A 379 6.26 23.83 6.54
N ASP A 380 7.48 23.53 6.11
CA ASP A 380 8.39 24.53 5.55
C ASP A 380 7.98 24.88 4.11
N THR A 381 7.19 25.95 4.01
CA THR A 381 6.69 26.43 2.71
C THR A 381 7.79 27.04 1.83
N LYS A 382 8.93 27.46 2.40
CA LYS A 382 10.07 27.97 1.62
C LYS A 382 10.72 26.81 0.86
N VAL A 383 10.97 25.70 1.55
CA VAL A 383 11.45 24.48 0.91
C VAL A 383 10.45 23.98 -0.13
N PHE A 384 9.16 23.93 0.20
CA PHE A 384 8.11 23.50 -0.75
C PHE A 384 8.12 24.34 -2.03
N ASN A 385 8.24 25.68 -1.92
CA ASN A 385 8.20 26.59 -3.07
C ASN A 385 9.54 26.73 -3.79
N GLY A 386 10.61 26.06 -3.34
CA GLY A 386 11.92 26.09 -4.00
C GLY A 386 12.73 27.37 -3.74
N VAL A 387 12.39 28.12 -2.69
CA VAL A 387 13.22 29.24 -2.23
C VAL A 387 14.39 28.63 -1.47
N GLN A 388 15.53 28.40 -2.15
CA GLN A 388 16.76 27.97 -1.51
C GLN A 388 17.19 29.06 -0.50
N GLN A 389 17.44 28.64 0.75
CA GLN A 389 18.34 29.42 1.59
C GLN A 389 19.70 29.45 0.89
N GLN A 390 20.10 30.59 0.36
CA GLN A 390 21.50 30.85 0.06
C GLN A 390 22.25 30.60 1.38
N SER A 391 22.98 29.46 1.45
CA SER A 391 23.95 29.22 2.49
C SER A 391 24.93 30.39 2.42
N VAL A 392 24.83 31.32 3.36
CA VAL A 392 25.90 32.26 3.62
C VAL A 392 27.06 31.43 4.13
N THR A 393 27.98 31.09 3.23
CA THR A 393 29.31 30.62 3.57
C THR A 393 30.04 31.82 4.16
N VAL A 394 30.19 31.84 5.48
CA VAL A 394 31.16 32.69 6.19
C VAL A 394 32.34 31.81 6.58
#